data_304966915c3f864fe7026aa361b16396
#
_entry.id   304966915c3f864fe7026aa361b16396
#
_cell.length_a   1.000
_cell.length_b   1.000
_cell.length_c   1.000
_cell.angle_alpha   90.00
_cell.angle_beta   90.00
_cell.angle_gamma   90.00
#
_symmetry.space_group_name_H-M   'P 1'
#
loop_
_entity.id
_entity.type
_entity.pdbx_description
1 polymer ?
#
loop_
_entity_poly.entity_id
_entity_poly.type
_entity_poly.pdbx_seq_one_letter_code
_entity_poly.pdbx_strand_id
1 'polypeptide(L)'
;MKIMFISLGCDKNLVDSEVMLGLLRDRGHMLTNDENEAEVIVINTCSFIHDAREESVETILEMAKLKENGKCRLLIVGGCLAEKYKDEIFKEIPEVDAVLGTTAYDRICQVIDEATEGKRPMAFESIDRLPKGHVRRVITTGGYFSYLKIAEGCDKHCTYCIIPKLRGSYRSVPLEDILTDARELAAAGVKELNIVAQETTMWGKDIYGEKRFPMLLKKLCQVEGIEWIRILYCYPEEITDELIQVMAEEPKICHYLDLPIQHGSDAILKRMGRRTSRKELEEIIGKLRTAMPDIALRTTLITGFPGETEKDHEELMDFVEKMDFDRLGVFTYSPEEGTPAQKMEGQIPEEQKEERRDDLMALQQGISEENSRKMIGRTLQVLVEGRIPEEDVYVGRTYRDAPDVDGYIFLGA
;
A
#
# COMPACT_ATOMS: atom_id res chain seq x y z
N MET A 1 0.70 -30.52 -1.41
CA MET A 1 1.88 -30.06 -0.67
C MET A 1 1.43 -29.07 0.39
N LYS A 2 2.15 -28.95 1.50
CA LYS A 2 1.97 -27.89 2.49
C LYS A 2 2.77 -26.66 2.06
N ILE A 3 2.10 -25.53 1.92
CA ILE A 3 2.68 -24.29 1.41
C ILE A 3 2.63 -23.22 2.48
N MET A 4 3.78 -22.65 2.81
CA MET A 4 3.90 -21.43 3.60
C MET A 4 4.01 -20.24 2.66
N PHE A 5 3.34 -19.15 2.99
CA PHE A 5 3.35 -17.93 2.21
C PHE A 5 3.73 -16.73 3.07
N ILE A 6 4.75 -16.00 2.65
CA ILE A 6 5.22 -14.78 3.31
C ILE A 6 4.96 -13.61 2.36
N SER A 7 4.18 -12.63 2.82
CA SER A 7 3.88 -11.43 2.06
C SER A 7 4.55 -10.23 2.70
N LEU A 8 5.51 -9.64 2.00
CA LEU A 8 6.25 -8.46 2.44
C LEU A 8 5.80 -7.22 1.67
N GLY A 9 6.02 -6.05 2.29
CA GLY A 9 5.79 -4.76 1.67
C GLY A 9 4.36 -4.25 1.81
N CYS A 10 3.76 -3.78 0.72
CA CYS A 10 2.55 -2.99 0.76
C CYS A 10 1.26 -3.83 0.59
N ASP A 11 0.12 -3.18 0.88
CA ASP A 11 -1.24 -3.68 0.69
C ASP A 11 -1.54 -4.21 -0.74
N LYS A 12 -0.98 -3.57 -1.78
CA LYS A 12 -1.10 -4.08 -3.16
C LYS A 12 -0.41 -5.42 -3.35
N ASN A 13 0.75 -5.58 -2.71
CA ASN A 13 1.47 -6.85 -2.67
C ASN A 13 0.71 -7.92 -1.90
N LEU A 14 0.04 -7.53 -0.80
CA LEU A 14 -0.82 -8.42 -0.02
C LEU A 14 -2.00 -8.93 -0.87
N VAL A 15 -2.67 -8.06 -1.64
CA VAL A 15 -3.74 -8.50 -2.55
C VAL A 15 -3.23 -9.51 -3.57
N ASP A 16 -2.04 -9.29 -4.17
CA ASP A 16 -1.42 -10.26 -5.08
C ASP A 16 -1.15 -11.60 -4.38
N SER A 17 -0.70 -11.56 -3.12
CA SER A 17 -0.47 -12.75 -2.28
C SER A 17 -1.77 -13.51 -2.01
N GLU A 18 -2.84 -12.80 -1.67
CA GLU A 18 -4.16 -13.41 -1.42
C GLU A 18 -4.75 -14.08 -2.66
N VAL A 19 -4.50 -13.51 -3.86
CA VAL A 19 -4.84 -14.14 -5.15
C VAL A 19 -4.04 -15.43 -5.34
N MET A 20 -2.72 -15.40 -5.13
CA MET A 20 -1.87 -16.59 -5.22
C MET A 20 -2.32 -17.69 -4.25
N LEU A 21 -2.62 -17.32 -3.01
CA LEU A 21 -3.17 -18.23 -2.01
C LEU A 21 -4.49 -18.87 -2.46
N GLY A 22 -5.38 -18.08 -3.08
CA GLY A 22 -6.62 -18.58 -3.66
C GLY A 22 -6.39 -19.65 -4.73
N LEU A 23 -5.50 -19.36 -5.68
CA LEU A 23 -5.11 -20.28 -6.76
C LEU A 23 -4.51 -21.59 -6.20
N LEU A 24 -3.64 -21.50 -5.21
CA LEU A 24 -3.00 -22.65 -4.58
C LEU A 24 -4.01 -23.52 -3.83
N ARG A 25 -4.92 -22.90 -3.06
CA ARG A 25 -6.01 -23.60 -2.38
C ARG A 25 -6.92 -24.33 -3.38
N ASP A 26 -7.33 -23.68 -4.46
CA ASP A 26 -8.21 -24.24 -5.47
C ASP A 26 -7.55 -25.38 -6.26
N ARG A 27 -6.19 -25.40 -6.30
CA ARG A 27 -5.39 -26.51 -6.82
C ARG A 27 -5.25 -27.68 -5.82
N GLY A 28 -5.79 -27.54 -4.60
CA GLY A 28 -5.77 -28.57 -3.55
C GLY A 28 -4.52 -28.60 -2.69
N HIS A 29 -3.72 -27.52 -2.68
CA HIS A 29 -2.62 -27.39 -1.73
C HIS A 29 -3.14 -26.99 -0.35
N MET A 30 -2.43 -27.42 0.70
CA MET A 30 -2.70 -27.02 2.09
C MET A 30 -1.83 -25.84 2.48
N LEU A 31 -2.44 -24.79 3.03
CA LEU A 31 -1.72 -23.65 3.56
C LEU A 31 -1.30 -23.93 5.01
N THR A 32 -0.11 -23.49 5.40
CA THR A 32 0.42 -23.63 6.76
C THR A 32 1.14 -22.36 7.20
N ASN A 33 1.09 -22.08 8.50
CA ASN A 33 1.89 -21.04 9.15
C ASN A 33 3.08 -21.63 9.92
N ASP A 34 3.23 -22.96 9.90
CA ASP A 34 4.36 -23.64 10.55
C ASP A 34 5.47 -23.87 9.52
N GLU A 35 6.56 -23.14 9.68
CA GLU A 35 7.74 -23.21 8.81
C GLU A 35 8.37 -24.61 8.76
N ASN A 36 8.31 -25.36 9.87
CA ASN A 36 8.87 -26.71 9.97
C ASN A 36 8.03 -27.76 9.23
N GLU A 37 6.77 -27.44 8.89
CA GLU A 37 5.88 -28.31 8.13
C GLU A 37 5.81 -27.95 6.65
N ALA A 38 6.29 -26.76 6.26
CA ALA A 38 6.23 -26.25 4.90
C ALA A 38 7.12 -27.10 3.95
N GLU A 39 6.51 -27.63 2.90
CA GLU A 39 7.21 -28.30 1.79
C GLU A 39 7.60 -27.30 0.69
N VAL A 40 6.82 -26.23 0.54
CA VAL A 40 7.05 -25.11 -0.38
C VAL A 40 6.93 -23.81 0.40
N ILE A 41 7.88 -22.92 0.23
CA ILE A 41 7.83 -21.56 0.79
C ILE A 41 7.78 -20.57 -0.37
N VAL A 42 6.78 -19.71 -0.36
CA VAL A 42 6.61 -18.62 -1.33
C VAL A 42 6.77 -17.30 -0.61
N ILE A 43 7.70 -16.46 -1.08
CA ILE A 43 7.94 -15.13 -0.52
C ILE A 43 7.59 -14.09 -1.58
N ASN A 44 6.54 -13.31 -1.33
CA ASN A 44 6.19 -12.16 -2.16
C ASN A 44 6.89 -10.92 -1.61
N THR A 45 7.88 -10.42 -2.33
CA THR A 45 8.90 -9.48 -1.86
C THR A 45 8.60 -8.04 -2.21
N CYS A 46 9.20 -7.12 -1.45
CA CYS A 46 9.22 -5.69 -1.71
C CYS A 46 10.62 -5.23 -2.19
N SER A 47 10.66 -4.12 -2.93
CA SER A 47 11.90 -3.43 -3.32
C SER A 47 11.63 -1.95 -3.58
N PHE A 48 10.73 -1.34 -2.78
CA PHE A 48 10.33 0.05 -2.96
C PHE A 48 11.36 1.02 -2.39
N ILE A 49 11.88 0.73 -1.19
CA ILE A 49 12.94 1.47 -0.49
C ILE A 49 14.01 0.48 -0.01
N HIS A 50 15.17 1.02 0.41
CA HIS A 50 16.31 0.22 0.86
C HIS A 50 15.91 -0.78 1.95
N ASP A 51 15.27 -0.32 3.02
CA ASP A 51 14.91 -1.14 4.18
C ASP A 51 13.99 -2.31 3.81
N ALA A 52 12.97 -2.05 2.95
CA ALA A 52 12.08 -3.10 2.47
C ALA A 52 12.78 -4.12 1.55
N ARG A 53 13.86 -3.71 0.87
CA ARG A 53 14.70 -4.61 0.09
C ARG A 53 15.56 -5.46 1.00
N GLU A 54 16.17 -4.87 2.03
CA GLU A 54 16.97 -5.57 3.03
C GLU A 54 16.13 -6.62 3.75
N GLU A 55 14.97 -6.25 4.27
CA GLU A 55 13.99 -7.17 4.86
C GLU A 55 13.64 -8.33 3.92
N SER A 56 13.43 -8.04 2.63
CA SER A 56 13.13 -9.09 1.64
C SER A 56 14.29 -10.07 1.45
N VAL A 57 15.52 -9.57 1.37
CA VAL A 57 16.72 -10.41 1.22
C VAL A 57 16.96 -11.24 2.49
N GLU A 58 16.87 -10.63 3.67
CA GLU A 58 17.03 -11.33 4.95
C GLU A 58 16.00 -12.45 5.11
N THR A 59 14.73 -12.17 4.79
CA THR A 59 13.67 -13.19 4.83
C THR A 59 13.95 -14.35 3.88
N ILE A 60 14.43 -14.07 2.65
CA ILE A 60 14.79 -15.13 1.71
C ILE A 60 15.93 -15.99 2.27
N LEU A 61 16.97 -15.38 2.81
CA LEU A 61 18.13 -16.09 3.38
C LEU A 61 17.76 -16.88 4.64
N GLU A 62 16.84 -16.38 5.46
CA GLU A 62 16.32 -17.10 6.62
C GLU A 62 15.54 -18.35 6.19
N MET A 63 14.60 -18.20 5.25
CA MET A 63 13.80 -19.32 4.76
C MET A 63 14.63 -20.33 3.95
N ALA A 64 15.70 -19.91 3.30
CA ALA A 64 16.62 -20.80 2.62
C ALA A 64 17.25 -21.86 3.55
N LYS A 65 17.49 -21.52 4.82
CA LYS A 65 18.01 -22.46 5.82
C LYS A 65 17.08 -23.65 6.06
N LEU A 66 15.78 -23.49 5.83
CA LEU A 66 14.79 -24.56 5.99
C LEU A 66 14.88 -25.64 4.90
N LYS A 67 15.62 -25.41 3.82
CA LYS A 67 15.95 -26.46 2.82
C LYS A 67 16.96 -27.46 3.37
N GLU A 68 17.84 -27.05 4.28
CA GLU A 68 18.83 -27.93 4.92
C GLU A 68 18.27 -28.56 6.20
N ASN A 69 17.58 -27.76 7.01
CA ASN A 69 17.20 -28.12 8.39
C ASN A 69 15.71 -28.46 8.55
N GLY A 70 14.87 -28.27 7.51
CA GLY A 70 13.43 -28.44 7.54
C GLY A 70 12.89 -29.42 6.48
N LYS A 71 11.60 -29.29 6.18
CA LYS A 71 10.91 -30.06 5.14
C LYS A 71 10.83 -29.30 3.81
N CYS A 72 11.31 -28.05 3.76
CA CYS A 72 11.25 -27.21 2.59
C CYS A 72 12.02 -27.82 1.40
N ARG A 73 11.32 -28.05 0.32
CA ARG A 73 11.90 -28.57 -0.93
C ARG A 73 12.01 -27.47 -1.99
N LEU A 74 11.08 -26.51 -1.98
CA LEU A 74 11.01 -25.44 -2.96
C LEU A 74 10.91 -24.10 -2.26
N LEU A 75 11.82 -23.20 -2.60
CA LEU A 75 11.82 -21.80 -2.21
C LEU A 75 11.54 -20.94 -3.44
N ILE A 76 10.44 -20.22 -3.44
CA ILE A 76 9.95 -19.40 -4.56
C ILE A 76 9.94 -17.94 -4.15
N VAL A 77 10.54 -17.09 -4.95
CA VAL A 77 10.62 -15.64 -4.71
C VAL A 77 9.82 -14.90 -5.77
N GLY A 78 8.82 -14.15 -5.34
CA GLY A 78 7.97 -13.31 -6.20
C GLY A 78 7.99 -11.84 -5.82
N GLY A 79 7.30 -11.01 -6.61
CA GLY A 79 7.07 -9.61 -6.30
C GLY A 79 8.10 -8.62 -6.82
N CYS A 80 8.21 -7.46 -6.16
CA CYS A 80 8.98 -6.32 -6.67
C CYS A 80 10.49 -6.56 -6.70
N LEU A 81 11.06 -7.27 -5.72
CA LEU A 81 12.47 -7.64 -5.72
C LEU A 81 12.76 -8.60 -6.88
N ALA A 82 11.88 -9.60 -7.07
CA ALA A 82 11.99 -10.55 -8.18
C ALA A 82 11.95 -9.84 -9.54
N GLU A 83 11.04 -8.88 -9.73
CA GLU A 83 10.94 -8.09 -10.96
C GLU A 83 12.20 -7.26 -11.23
N LYS A 84 12.80 -6.71 -10.16
CA LYS A 84 13.98 -5.85 -10.27
C LYS A 84 15.24 -6.61 -10.63
N TYR A 85 15.50 -7.74 -9.96
CA TYR A 85 16.78 -8.46 -10.02
C TYR A 85 16.76 -9.74 -10.87
N LYS A 86 15.59 -10.28 -11.17
CA LYS A 86 15.41 -11.39 -12.11
C LYS A 86 16.39 -12.56 -11.90
N ASP A 87 17.25 -12.84 -12.90
CA ASP A 87 18.22 -13.93 -12.86
C ASP A 87 19.36 -13.71 -11.86
N GLU A 88 19.60 -12.49 -11.39
CA GLU A 88 20.60 -12.21 -10.36
C GLU A 88 20.24 -12.92 -9.04
N ILE A 89 18.96 -13.08 -8.73
CA ILE A 89 18.50 -13.81 -7.54
C ILE A 89 19.06 -15.24 -7.53
N PHE A 90 19.03 -15.93 -8.66
CA PHE A 90 19.57 -17.30 -8.76
C PHE A 90 21.08 -17.38 -8.61
N LYS A 91 21.79 -16.30 -8.95
CA LYS A 91 23.26 -16.26 -8.87
C LYS A 91 23.70 -15.99 -7.43
N GLU A 92 23.01 -15.07 -6.78
CA GLU A 92 23.36 -14.63 -5.42
C GLU A 92 22.78 -15.55 -4.34
N ILE A 93 21.62 -16.17 -4.61
CA ILE A 93 20.92 -17.07 -3.67
C ILE A 93 20.57 -18.37 -4.41
N PRO A 94 21.54 -19.32 -4.51
CA PRO A 94 21.36 -20.58 -5.25
C PRO A 94 20.23 -21.47 -4.73
N GLU A 95 19.82 -21.30 -3.47
CA GLU A 95 18.76 -22.03 -2.78
C GLU A 95 17.37 -21.73 -3.36
N VAL A 96 17.19 -20.59 -4.05
CA VAL A 96 15.93 -20.23 -4.71
C VAL A 96 15.68 -21.14 -5.91
N ASP A 97 14.52 -21.78 -5.96
CA ASP A 97 14.15 -22.74 -7.01
C ASP A 97 13.35 -22.10 -8.14
N ALA A 98 12.61 -21.02 -7.86
CA ALA A 98 11.82 -20.32 -8.86
C ALA A 98 11.70 -18.82 -8.57
N VAL A 99 11.53 -18.02 -9.64
CA VAL A 99 11.35 -16.58 -9.55
C VAL A 99 10.10 -16.14 -10.33
N LEU A 100 9.31 -15.22 -9.74
CA LEU A 100 8.01 -14.80 -10.24
C LEU A 100 7.90 -13.27 -10.28
N GLY A 101 7.71 -12.67 -11.47
CA GLY A 101 7.55 -11.22 -11.63
C GLY A 101 6.21 -10.69 -11.12
N THR A 102 6.13 -9.36 -10.98
CA THR A 102 4.97 -8.66 -10.39
C THR A 102 3.65 -8.85 -11.14
N THR A 103 3.67 -9.13 -12.42
CA THR A 103 2.50 -9.32 -13.28
C THR A 103 2.22 -10.78 -13.62
N ALA A 104 3.04 -11.72 -13.09
CA ALA A 104 2.93 -13.15 -13.36
C ALA A 104 2.40 -13.96 -12.16
N TYR A 105 1.86 -13.31 -11.12
CA TYR A 105 1.39 -13.97 -9.90
C TYR A 105 0.27 -15.02 -10.17
N ASP A 106 -0.50 -14.87 -11.22
CA ASP A 106 -1.50 -15.85 -11.66
C ASP A 106 -0.90 -17.17 -12.20
N ARG A 107 0.42 -17.21 -12.43
CA ARG A 107 1.16 -18.41 -12.87
C ARG A 107 1.76 -19.22 -11.72
N ILE A 108 1.49 -18.86 -10.47
CA ILE A 108 2.11 -19.51 -9.29
C ILE A 108 1.97 -21.04 -9.30
N CYS A 109 0.81 -21.57 -9.68
CA CYS A 109 0.60 -23.02 -9.76
C CYS A 109 1.50 -23.68 -10.80
N GLN A 110 1.62 -23.08 -12.00
CA GLN A 110 2.52 -23.58 -13.06
C GLN A 110 3.98 -23.54 -12.60
N VAL A 111 4.38 -22.45 -11.95
CA VAL A 111 5.74 -22.29 -11.42
C VAL A 111 6.09 -23.39 -10.41
N ILE A 112 5.16 -23.71 -9.51
CA ILE A 112 5.34 -24.80 -8.54
C ILE A 112 5.42 -26.17 -9.24
N ASP A 113 4.56 -26.44 -10.23
CA ASP A 113 4.59 -27.69 -10.99
C ASP A 113 5.94 -27.89 -11.68
N GLU A 114 6.44 -26.85 -12.40
CA GLU A 114 7.72 -26.89 -13.09
C GLU A 114 8.92 -27.04 -12.15
N ALA A 115 8.88 -26.34 -10.99
CA ALA A 115 9.93 -26.46 -9.99
C ALA A 115 9.93 -27.86 -9.32
N THR A 116 8.76 -28.47 -9.13
CA THR A 116 8.64 -29.85 -8.63
C THR A 116 9.23 -30.89 -9.60
N GLU A 117 9.22 -30.60 -10.90
CA GLU A 117 9.90 -31.41 -11.92
C GLU A 117 11.43 -31.21 -11.97
N GLY A 118 11.98 -30.40 -11.07
CA GLY A 118 13.42 -30.11 -11.00
C GLY A 118 13.90 -29.03 -11.96
N LYS A 119 12.98 -28.27 -12.58
CA LYS A 119 13.30 -27.07 -13.35
C LYS A 119 13.50 -25.88 -12.41
N ARG A 120 14.14 -24.82 -12.92
CA ARG A 120 14.25 -23.52 -12.22
C ARG A 120 13.51 -22.45 -13.03
N PRO A 121 12.16 -22.41 -12.97
CA PRO A 121 11.38 -21.51 -13.79
C PRO A 121 11.58 -20.05 -13.38
N MET A 122 11.60 -19.19 -14.41
CA MET A 122 11.54 -17.74 -14.31
C MET A 122 10.26 -17.27 -15.01
N ALA A 123 9.24 -16.95 -14.25
CA ALA A 123 7.96 -16.52 -14.79
C ALA A 123 7.86 -14.99 -14.78
N PHE A 124 8.14 -14.37 -15.91
CA PHE A 124 7.99 -12.94 -16.14
C PHE A 124 7.07 -12.71 -17.32
N GLU A 125 6.20 -11.74 -17.17
CA GLU A 125 5.30 -11.26 -18.21
C GLU A 125 5.62 -9.78 -18.52
N SER A 126 4.94 -9.20 -19.52
CA SER A 126 5.04 -7.77 -19.72
C SER A 126 4.61 -7.02 -18.44
N ILE A 127 5.40 -6.05 -17.99
CA ILE A 127 5.08 -5.27 -16.79
C ILE A 127 3.77 -4.45 -16.98
N ASP A 128 3.32 -4.27 -18.22
CA ASP A 128 2.05 -3.63 -18.56
C ASP A 128 0.88 -4.62 -18.68
N ARG A 129 1.10 -5.91 -18.36
CA ARG A 129 0.03 -6.90 -18.30
C ARG A 129 -0.82 -6.68 -17.03
N LEU A 130 -2.14 -6.77 -17.20
CA LEU A 130 -3.05 -6.99 -16.09
C LEU A 130 -3.48 -8.46 -16.16
N PRO A 131 -3.24 -9.29 -15.14
CA PRO A 131 -3.71 -10.66 -15.10
C PRO A 131 -5.21 -10.72 -15.32
N LYS A 132 -5.67 -11.66 -16.16
CA LYS A 132 -7.07 -11.77 -16.54
C LYS A 132 -7.80 -12.81 -15.70
N GLY A 133 -9.06 -12.54 -15.46
CA GLY A 133 -9.96 -13.45 -14.76
C GLY A 133 -10.02 -13.15 -13.26
N HIS A 134 -11.22 -13.26 -12.74
CA HIS A 134 -11.45 -13.14 -11.31
C HIS A 134 -11.00 -14.42 -10.60
N VAL A 135 -10.31 -14.28 -9.48
CA VAL A 135 -9.87 -15.37 -8.60
C VAL A 135 -10.38 -15.09 -7.20
N ARG A 136 -11.11 -16.02 -6.62
CA ARG A 136 -11.54 -15.91 -5.24
C ARG A 136 -10.34 -15.97 -4.30
N ARG A 137 -10.03 -14.83 -3.68
CA ARG A 137 -8.88 -14.66 -2.79
C ARG A 137 -9.02 -15.44 -1.48
N VAL A 138 -7.90 -15.73 -0.82
CA VAL A 138 -7.86 -16.10 0.60
C VAL A 138 -7.63 -14.82 1.39
N ILE A 139 -8.61 -14.39 2.16
CA ILE A 139 -8.52 -13.17 2.97
C ILE A 139 -7.59 -13.44 4.16
N THR A 140 -6.57 -12.60 4.35
CA THR A 140 -5.56 -12.74 5.41
C THR A 140 -5.64 -11.61 6.46
N THR A 141 -6.51 -10.64 6.28
CA THR A 141 -6.67 -9.41 7.08
C THR A 141 -7.67 -9.54 8.25
N GLY A 142 -7.79 -10.71 8.88
CA GLY A 142 -8.68 -10.91 10.04
C GLY A 142 -10.17 -11.01 9.72
N GLY A 143 -10.62 -10.68 8.51
CA GLY A 143 -11.98 -10.91 8.01
C GLY A 143 -12.97 -9.75 8.23
N TYR A 144 -12.62 -8.70 8.97
CA TYR A 144 -13.45 -7.51 9.17
C TYR A 144 -13.13 -6.36 8.20
N PHE A 145 -11.91 -6.27 7.69
CA PHE A 145 -11.56 -5.40 6.59
C PHE A 145 -10.80 -6.16 5.50
N SER A 146 -10.72 -5.58 4.30
CA SER A 146 -9.85 -6.08 3.23
C SER A 146 -9.45 -4.93 2.30
N TYR A 147 -8.32 -5.12 1.60
CA TYR A 147 -7.88 -4.22 0.55
C TYR A 147 -8.54 -4.59 -0.78
N LEU A 148 -9.03 -3.59 -1.50
CA LEU A 148 -9.62 -3.73 -2.84
C LEU A 148 -8.73 -3.00 -3.85
N LYS A 149 -7.92 -3.76 -4.59
CA LYS A 149 -7.02 -3.21 -5.60
C LYS A 149 -7.78 -2.89 -6.89
N ILE A 150 -7.87 -1.59 -7.22
CA ILE A 150 -8.66 -1.10 -8.36
C ILE A 150 -7.82 -0.78 -9.61
N ALA A 151 -6.51 -0.69 -9.48
CA ALA A 151 -5.60 -0.45 -10.59
C ALA A 151 -4.19 -0.94 -10.26
N GLU A 152 -3.34 -1.02 -11.27
CA GLU A 152 -1.94 -1.40 -11.19
C GLU A 152 -1.08 -0.43 -12.01
N GLY A 153 0.14 -0.14 -11.52
CA GLY A 153 1.09 0.77 -12.19
C GLY A 153 0.81 2.25 -11.96
N CYS A 154 1.69 3.12 -12.46
CA CYS A 154 1.58 4.56 -12.26
C CYS A 154 2.29 5.35 -13.37
N ASP A 155 1.62 6.39 -13.91
CA ASP A 155 2.14 7.26 -14.97
C ASP A 155 2.69 8.62 -14.45
N LYS A 156 2.84 8.76 -13.13
CA LYS A 156 3.24 10.06 -12.54
C LYS A 156 4.72 10.38 -12.70
N HIS A 157 5.58 9.38 -12.79
CA HIS A 157 7.03 9.54 -13.01
C HIS A 157 7.72 10.47 -11.99
N CYS A 158 7.32 10.43 -10.73
CA CYS A 158 8.02 11.14 -9.66
C CYS A 158 9.50 10.74 -9.64
N THR A 159 10.40 11.71 -9.48
CA THR A 159 11.84 11.49 -9.70
C THR A 159 12.50 10.52 -8.71
N TYR A 160 11.90 10.31 -7.56
CA TYR A 160 12.33 9.37 -6.51
C TYR A 160 11.74 7.97 -6.66
N CYS A 161 10.74 7.78 -7.54
CA CYS A 161 9.88 6.59 -7.50
C CYS A 161 10.31 5.55 -8.54
N ILE A 162 10.46 4.31 -8.08
CA ILE A 162 10.82 3.15 -8.93
C ILE A 162 9.58 2.42 -9.49
N ILE A 163 8.38 2.73 -9.00
CA ILE A 163 7.14 2.01 -9.33
C ILE A 163 6.90 1.85 -10.84
N PRO A 164 7.05 2.88 -11.70
CA PRO A 164 6.82 2.70 -13.14
C PRO A 164 7.70 1.63 -13.77
N LYS A 165 8.87 1.35 -13.19
CA LYS A 165 9.79 0.31 -13.66
C LYS A 165 9.46 -1.08 -13.12
N LEU A 166 8.80 -1.17 -11.97
CA LEU A 166 8.48 -2.44 -11.30
C LEU A 166 7.04 -2.89 -11.54
N ARG A 167 6.13 -1.93 -11.74
CA ARG A 167 4.68 -2.17 -11.86
C ARG A 167 4.08 -1.67 -13.17
N GLY A 168 4.90 -1.03 -14.04
CA GLY A 168 4.49 -0.55 -15.36
C GLY A 168 3.60 0.68 -15.37
N SER A 169 3.01 0.92 -16.55
CA SER A 169 2.06 2.00 -16.80
C SER A 169 0.75 1.78 -16.04
N TYR A 170 -0.02 2.84 -15.85
CA TYR A 170 -1.31 2.78 -15.16
C TYR A 170 -2.33 1.91 -15.90
N ARG A 171 -2.96 0.98 -15.23
CA ARG A 171 -3.97 0.06 -15.77
C ARG A 171 -5.09 -0.13 -14.75
N SER A 172 -6.31 0.31 -15.12
CA SER A 172 -7.51 0.11 -14.31
C SER A 172 -7.98 -1.35 -14.36
N VAL A 173 -8.37 -1.89 -13.21
CA VAL A 173 -9.14 -3.13 -13.15
C VAL A 173 -10.55 -2.82 -13.69
N PRO A 174 -11.14 -3.68 -14.54
CA PRO A 174 -12.50 -3.50 -15.04
C PRO A 174 -13.55 -3.38 -13.93
N LEU A 175 -14.57 -2.53 -14.13
CA LEU A 175 -15.62 -2.29 -13.13
C LEU A 175 -16.25 -3.57 -12.60
N GLU A 176 -16.62 -4.49 -13.50
CA GLU A 176 -17.32 -5.73 -13.11
C GLU A 176 -16.45 -6.65 -12.26
N ASP A 177 -15.14 -6.68 -12.52
CA ASP A 177 -14.18 -7.46 -11.72
C ASP A 177 -14.05 -6.87 -10.31
N ILE A 178 -13.95 -5.53 -10.19
CA ILE A 178 -13.93 -4.84 -8.90
C ILE A 178 -15.22 -5.09 -8.10
N LEU A 179 -16.39 -4.99 -8.76
CA LEU A 179 -17.67 -5.22 -8.08
C LEU A 179 -17.87 -6.68 -7.69
N THR A 180 -17.34 -7.61 -8.47
CA THR A 180 -17.37 -9.04 -8.15
C THR A 180 -16.52 -9.32 -6.91
N ASP A 181 -15.28 -8.82 -6.89
CA ASP A 181 -14.39 -8.95 -5.74
C ASP A 181 -15.02 -8.31 -4.48
N ALA A 182 -15.57 -7.10 -4.59
CA ALA A 182 -16.23 -6.43 -3.47
C ALA A 182 -17.42 -7.22 -2.91
N ARG A 183 -18.25 -7.84 -3.77
CA ARG A 183 -19.36 -8.69 -3.34
C ARG A 183 -18.89 -9.98 -2.65
N GLU A 184 -17.82 -10.60 -3.15
CA GLU A 184 -17.25 -11.80 -2.52
C GLU A 184 -16.63 -11.49 -1.16
N LEU A 185 -15.95 -10.35 -1.03
CA LEU A 185 -15.43 -9.87 0.25
C LEU A 185 -16.57 -9.62 1.24
N ALA A 186 -17.65 -8.95 0.82
CA ALA A 186 -18.82 -8.72 1.64
C ALA A 186 -19.48 -10.05 2.08
N ALA A 187 -19.62 -11.01 1.15
CA ALA A 187 -20.18 -12.34 1.44
C ALA A 187 -19.27 -13.16 2.40
N ALA A 188 -17.97 -12.88 2.44
CA ALA A 188 -17.04 -13.46 3.39
C ALA A 188 -17.07 -12.78 4.78
N GLY A 189 -17.85 -11.70 4.95
CA GLY A 189 -18.03 -11.02 6.24
C GLY A 189 -17.26 -9.70 6.40
N VAL A 190 -16.49 -9.30 5.37
CA VAL A 190 -15.75 -8.02 5.38
C VAL A 190 -16.73 -6.85 5.50
N LYS A 191 -16.40 -5.91 6.38
CA LYS A 191 -17.19 -4.70 6.66
C LYS A 191 -16.56 -3.43 6.10
N GLU A 192 -15.25 -3.39 5.98
CA GLU A 192 -14.51 -2.25 5.46
C GLU A 192 -13.71 -2.63 4.21
N LEU A 193 -13.92 -1.87 3.11
CA LEU A 193 -13.09 -1.94 1.91
C LEU A 193 -12.09 -0.78 1.92
N ASN A 194 -10.81 -1.09 1.91
CA ASN A 194 -9.73 -0.13 1.71
C ASN A 194 -9.35 -0.11 0.23
N ILE A 195 -9.72 0.95 -0.47
CA ILE A 195 -9.47 1.10 -1.91
C ILE A 195 -8.01 1.45 -2.12
N VAL A 196 -7.31 0.63 -2.89
CA VAL A 196 -5.87 0.75 -3.11
C VAL A 196 -5.48 0.63 -4.58
N ALA A 197 -4.48 1.42 -4.95
CA ALA A 197 -3.69 1.36 -6.17
C ALA A 197 -2.38 2.12 -5.92
N GLN A 198 -1.49 2.22 -6.90
CA GLN A 198 -0.37 3.16 -6.82
C GLN A 198 -0.85 4.61 -6.98
N GLU A 199 -2.01 4.78 -7.61
CA GLU A 199 -2.76 6.03 -7.78
C GLU A 199 -4.25 5.68 -7.94
N THR A 200 -5.09 5.98 -6.96
CA THR A 200 -6.50 5.56 -6.97
C THR A 200 -7.40 6.51 -7.78
N THR A 201 -7.09 7.79 -7.77
CA THR A 201 -7.95 8.84 -8.35
C THR A 201 -8.02 8.83 -9.87
N MET A 202 -7.08 8.13 -10.53
CA MET A 202 -7.01 8.02 -11.99
C MET A 202 -7.90 6.92 -12.58
N TRP A 203 -8.56 6.11 -11.73
CA TRP A 203 -9.34 4.97 -12.20
C TRP A 203 -10.32 5.33 -13.32
N GLY A 204 -10.29 4.52 -14.35
CA GLY A 204 -11.17 4.63 -15.52
C GLY A 204 -10.58 5.41 -16.70
N LYS A 205 -9.52 6.22 -16.49
CA LYS A 205 -8.97 7.06 -17.55
C LYS A 205 -8.47 6.28 -18.75
N ASP A 206 -7.80 5.17 -18.53
CA ASP A 206 -7.24 4.29 -19.56
C ASP A 206 -8.29 3.47 -20.31
N ILE A 207 -9.38 3.06 -19.62
CA ILE A 207 -10.42 2.20 -20.19
C ILE A 207 -11.64 2.96 -20.72
N TYR A 208 -11.93 4.17 -20.20
CA TYR A 208 -13.10 4.98 -20.62
C TYR A 208 -12.70 6.31 -21.28
N GLY A 209 -11.39 6.66 -21.31
CA GLY A 209 -10.90 7.95 -21.80
C GLY A 209 -11.05 9.12 -20.83
N GLU A 210 -11.70 8.91 -19.70
CA GLU A 210 -11.91 9.90 -18.62
C GLU A 210 -11.84 9.24 -17.24
N LYS A 211 -11.54 10.06 -16.22
CA LYS A 211 -11.53 9.59 -14.83
C LYS A 211 -12.96 9.31 -14.38
N ARG A 212 -13.20 8.12 -13.82
CA ARG A 212 -14.53 7.69 -13.34
C ARG A 212 -14.50 7.17 -11.90
N PHE A 213 -13.49 7.55 -11.13
CA PHE A 213 -13.37 7.12 -9.74
C PHE A 213 -14.59 7.48 -8.87
N PRO A 214 -15.18 8.70 -8.97
CA PRO A 214 -16.43 9.01 -8.25
C PRO A 214 -17.58 8.06 -8.59
N MET A 215 -17.72 7.67 -9.85
CA MET A 215 -18.74 6.70 -10.29
C MET A 215 -18.46 5.30 -9.70
N LEU A 216 -17.21 4.84 -9.67
CA LEU A 216 -16.83 3.58 -9.03
C LEU A 216 -17.22 3.58 -7.56
N LEU A 217 -16.93 4.65 -6.81
CA LEU A 217 -17.27 4.77 -5.40
C LEU A 217 -18.77 4.65 -5.15
N LYS A 218 -19.59 5.36 -5.95
CA LYS A 218 -21.06 5.24 -5.88
C LYS A 218 -21.56 3.80 -6.12
N LYS A 219 -20.90 3.06 -7.02
CA LYS A 219 -21.22 1.65 -7.26
C LYS A 219 -20.81 0.74 -6.11
N LEU A 220 -19.66 0.98 -5.52
CA LEU A 220 -19.20 0.25 -4.34
C LEU A 220 -20.08 0.51 -3.11
N CYS A 221 -20.60 1.72 -2.94
CA CYS A 221 -21.56 2.04 -1.88
C CYS A 221 -22.86 1.22 -1.97
N GLN A 222 -23.22 0.72 -3.15
CA GLN A 222 -24.39 -0.14 -3.37
C GLN A 222 -24.15 -1.62 -3.00
N VAL A 223 -22.92 -2.01 -2.68
CA VAL A 223 -22.59 -3.38 -2.26
C VAL A 223 -23.16 -3.61 -0.85
N GLU A 224 -24.06 -4.59 -0.75
CA GLU A 224 -24.65 -4.99 0.53
C GLU A 224 -23.62 -5.66 1.42
N GLY A 225 -23.69 -5.42 2.74
CA GLY A 225 -22.78 -6.00 3.74
C GLY A 225 -21.51 -5.18 3.99
N ILE A 226 -21.12 -4.27 3.09
CA ILE A 226 -20.05 -3.30 3.30
C ILE A 226 -20.63 -2.08 4.05
N GLU A 227 -19.95 -1.70 5.11
CA GLU A 227 -20.30 -0.56 5.97
C GLU A 227 -19.39 0.64 5.73
N TRP A 228 -18.07 0.40 5.48
CA TRP A 228 -17.07 1.43 5.26
C TRP A 228 -16.31 1.23 3.96
N ILE A 229 -16.04 2.34 3.29
CA ILE A 229 -15.15 2.44 2.13
C ILE A 229 -14.12 3.52 2.43
N ARG A 230 -12.86 3.13 2.52
CA ARG A 230 -11.73 4.02 2.78
C ARG A 230 -10.89 4.19 1.54
N ILE A 231 -10.46 5.42 1.26
CA ILE A 231 -9.69 5.76 0.07
C ILE A 231 -8.25 6.03 0.45
N LEU A 232 -7.33 5.27 -0.15
CA LEU A 232 -5.89 5.41 0.08
C LEU A 232 -5.18 5.80 -1.24
N TYR A 233 -3.97 6.38 -1.13
CA TYR A 233 -3.08 6.72 -2.27
C TYR A 233 -3.68 7.69 -3.28
N CYS A 234 -4.15 8.85 -2.83
CA CYS A 234 -4.68 9.90 -3.69
C CYS A 234 -3.62 10.95 -4.03
N TYR A 235 -3.50 11.29 -5.30
CA TYR A 235 -2.67 12.42 -5.70
C TYR A 235 -3.47 13.73 -5.57
N PRO A 236 -2.89 14.79 -4.95
CA PRO A 236 -3.59 16.04 -4.72
C PRO A 236 -4.16 16.66 -6.00
N GLU A 237 -3.37 16.72 -7.06
CA GLU A 237 -3.77 17.31 -8.34
C GLU A 237 -4.89 16.57 -9.07
N GLU A 238 -5.25 15.38 -8.59
CA GLU A 238 -6.31 14.56 -9.18
C GLU A 238 -7.63 14.63 -8.39
N ILE A 239 -7.63 15.29 -7.24
CA ILE A 239 -8.84 15.51 -6.44
C ILE A 239 -9.75 16.50 -7.14
N THR A 240 -10.92 16.05 -7.56
CA THR A 240 -11.95 16.86 -8.24
C THR A 240 -13.06 17.27 -7.28
N ASP A 241 -13.77 18.35 -7.59
CA ASP A 241 -14.94 18.78 -6.82
C ASP A 241 -16.02 17.68 -6.80
N GLU A 242 -16.17 16.89 -7.88
CA GLU A 242 -17.07 15.73 -7.91
C GLU A 242 -16.65 14.64 -6.90
N LEU A 243 -15.35 14.34 -6.80
CA LEU A 243 -14.85 13.37 -5.80
C LEU A 243 -15.16 13.86 -4.37
N ILE A 244 -14.87 15.14 -4.10
CA ILE A 244 -15.16 15.76 -2.79
C ILE A 244 -16.67 15.66 -2.46
N GLN A 245 -17.52 15.97 -3.45
CA GLN A 245 -18.97 15.87 -3.27
C GLN A 245 -19.42 14.43 -2.95
N VAL A 246 -18.93 13.45 -3.72
CA VAL A 246 -19.27 12.03 -3.49
C VAL A 246 -18.81 11.56 -2.13
N MET A 247 -17.62 11.94 -1.69
CA MET A 247 -17.13 11.60 -0.35
C MET A 247 -18.01 12.19 0.75
N ALA A 248 -18.48 13.43 0.58
CA ALA A 248 -19.32 14.12 1.55
C ALA A 248 -20.78 13.59 1.60
N GLU A 249 -21.30 13.08 0.48
CA GLU A 249 -22.71 12.68 0.37
C GLU A 249 -22.95 11.19 0.64
N GLU A 250 -21.97 10.32 0.40
CA GLU A 250 -22.11 8.87 0.53
C GLU A 250 -21.74 8.38 1.94
N PRO A 251 -22.69 7.94 2.75
CA PRO A 251 -22.46 7.65 4.16
C PRO A 251 -21.54 6.46 4.45
N LYS A 252 -21.30 5.59 3.46
CA LYS A 252 -20.35 4.46 3.59
C LYS A 252 -18.91 4.90 3.35
N ILE A 253 -18.68 6.06 2.72
CA ILE A 253 -17.33 6.54 2.49
C ILE A 253 -16.83 7.19 3.78
N CYS A 254 -15.73 6.67 4.30
CA CYS A 254 -15.08 7.28 5.46
C CYS A 254 -14.66 8.72 5.14
N HIS A 255 -14.97 9.67 6.02
CA HIS A 255 -14.36 10.99 5.99
C HIS A 255 -12.90 10.87 6.39
N TYR A 256 -12.15 10.20 5.55
CA TYR A 256 -10.72 9.92 5.66
C TYR A 256 -10.11 9.94 4.26
N LEU A 257 -8.96 10.59 4.12
CA LEU A 257 -8.25 10.59 2.84
C LEU A 257 -6.74 10.50 3.08
N ASP A 258 -6.10 9.50 2.46
CA ASP A 258 -4.65 9.42 2.38
C ASP A 258 -4.17 10.19 1.14
N LEU A 259 -3.48 11.30 1.39
CA LEU A 259 -3.07 12.30 0.41
C LEU A 259 -1.54 12.53 0.49
N PRO A 260 -0.70 11.65 -0.08
CA PRO A 260 0.76 11.78 -0.01
C PRO A 260 1.26 13.01 -0.77
N ILE A 261 1.50 14.11 -0.07
CA ILE A 261 1.96 15.38 -0.67
C ILE A 261 3.46 15.40 -0.92
N GLN A 262 4.23 14.66 -0.14
CA GLN A 262 5.67 14.46 -0.15
C GLN A 262 6.49 15.64 0.39
N HIS A 263 6.15 16.90 0.13
CA HIS A 263 6.84 18.08 0.63
C HIS A 263 5.96 19.33 0.62
N GLY A 264 6.34 20.37 1.39
CA GLY A 264 5.64 21.67 1.46
C GLY A 264 6.37 22.82 0.74
N SER A 265 7.61 22.64 0.27
CA SER A 265 8.35 23.64 -0.52
C SER A 265 8.15 23.42 -2.01
N ASP A 266 7.77 24.49 -2.74
CA ASP A 266 7.59 24.45 -4.20
C ASP A 266 8.88 24.09 -4.95
N ALA A 267 10.04 24.48 -4.42
CA ALA A 267 11.32 24.16 -5.02
C ALA A 267 11.58 22.65 -5.00
N ILE A 268 11.31 22.01 -3.87
CA ILE A 268 11.49 20.57 -3.69
C ILE A 268 10.41 19.77 -4.43
N LEU A 269 9.14 20.17 -4.35
CA LEU A 269 8.05 19.54 -5.13
C LEU A 269 8.37 19.51 -6.63
N LYS A 270 8.90 20.61 -7.18
CA LYS A 270 9.35 20.64 -8.58
C LYS A 270 10.51 19.67 -8.85
N ARG A 271 11.48 19.57 -7.96
CA ARG A 271 12.60 18.60 -8.09
C ARG A 271 12.12 17.16 -7.97
N MET A 272 11.13 16.91 -7.13
CA MET A 272 10.45 15.60 -6.99
C MET A 272 9.62 15.23 -8.23
N GLY A 273 9.41 16.14 -9.19
CA GLY A 273 8.55 15.93 -10.35
C GLY A 273 7.06 15.96 -10.00
N ARG A 274 6.71 16.58 -8.85
CA ARG A 274 5.32 16.84 -8.46
C ARG A 274 4.77 18.00 -9.26
N ARG A 275 3.49 17.92 -9.61
CA ARG A 275 2.81 18.92 -10.44
C ARG A 275 1.96 19.87 -9.61
N THR A 276 1.97 19.74 -8.31
CA THR A 276 1.22 20.53 -7.34
C THR A 276 2.15 21.53 -6.67
N SER A 277 1.70 22.77 -6.51
CA SER A 277 2.34 23.80 -5.68
C SER A 277 1.79 23.78 -4.26
N ARG A 278 2.54 24.39 -3.32
CA ARG A 278 2.09 24.60 -1.92
C ARG A 278 0.70 25.24 -1.87
N LYS A 279 0.48 26.28 -2.69
CA LYS A 279 -0.80 26.97 -2.74
C LYS A 279 -1.96 26.06 -3.18
N GLU A 280 -1.76 25.25 -4.20
CA GLU A 280 -2.76 24.28 -4.67
C GLU A 280 -3.04 23.20 -3.61
N LEU A 281 -2.02 22.76 -2.87
CA LEU A 281 -2.20 21.84 -1.73
C LEU A 281 -3.07 22.48 -0.65
N GLU A 282 -2.79 23.72 -0.27
CA GLU A 282 -3.59 24.47 0.71
C GLU A 282 -5.05 24.65 0.24
N GLU A 283 -5.27 24.94 -1.03
CA GLU A 283 -6.61 25.10 -1.62
C GLU A 283 -7.39 23.77 -1.62
N ILE A 284 -6.77 22.66 -1.97
CA ILE A 284 -7.41 21.31 -1.98
C ILE A 284 -7.77 20.89 -0.56
N ILE A 285 -6.85 21.03 0.40
CA ILE A 285 -7.10 20.71 1.81
C ILE A 285 -8.23 21.59 2.37
N GLY A 286 -8.23 22.88 2.02
CA GLY A 286 -9.32 23.81 2.40
C GLY A 286 -10.68 23.39 1.85
N LYS A 287 -10.76 22.96 0.60
CA LYS A 287 -12.00 22.44 -0.02
C LYS A 287 -12.50 21.18 0.68
N LEU A 288 -11.59 20.21 0.95
CA LEU A 288 -11.92 18.97 1.65
C LEU A 288 -12.52 19.26 3.04
N ARG A 289 -11.90 20.12 3.83
CA ARG A 289 -12.39 20.51 5.16
C ARG A 289 -13.66 21.33 5.14
N THR A 290 -13.87 22.11 4.10
CA THR A 290 -15.12 22.87 3.91
C THR A 290 -16.29 21.93 3.64
N ALA A 291 -16.09 20.93 2.80
CA ALA A 291 -17.12 19.95 2.45
C ALA A 291 -17.36 18.91 3.59
N MET A 292 -16.29 18.52 4.27
CA MET A 292 -16.29 17.52 5.35
C MET A 292 -15.49 18.07 6.54
N PRO A 293 -16.14 18.85 7.46
CA PRO A 293 -15.43 19.46 8.60
C PRO A 293 -14.81 18.48 9.60
N ASP A 294 -15.22 17.21 9.55
CA ASP A 294 -14.76 16.10 10.39
C ASP A 294 -13.76 15.18 9.67
N ILE A 295 -13.33 15.52 8.46
CA ILE A 295 -12.41 14.68 7.71
C ILE A 295 -11.08 14.49 8.44
N ALA A 296 -10.63 13.26 8.51
CA ALA A 296 -9.28 12.91 8.93
C ALA A 296 -8.36 12.87 7.69
N LEU A 297 -7.37 13.75 7.67
CA LEU A 297 -6.39 13.81 6.58
C LEU A 297 -5.10 13.12 7.00
N ARG A 298 -4.71 12.12 6.22
CA ARG A 298 -3.42 11.46 6.31
C ARG A 298 -2.51 11.93 5.20
N THR A 299 -1.24 12.13 5.50
CA THR A 299 -0.23 12.47 4.49
C THR A 299 1.08 11.72 4.72
N THR A 300 1.90 11.71 3.69
CA THR A 300 3.27 11.19 3.72
C THR A 300 4.21 12.25 3.20
N LEU A 301 5.34 12.43 3.90
CA LEU A 301 6.40 13.36 3.55
C LEU A 301 7.71 12.60 3.32
N ILE A 302 8.57 13.20 2.49
CA ILE A 302 9.95 12.77 2.29
C ILE A 302 10.84 13.96 2.65
N THR A 303 11.73 13.77 3.62
CA THR A 303 12.72 14.75 4.04
C THR A 303 14.13 14.38 3.58
N GLY A 304 15.02 15.36 3.48
CA GLY A 304 16.37 15.14 2.99
C GLY A 304 16.46 14.83 1.50
N PHE A 305 15.49 15.31 0.70
CA PHE A 305 15.51 15.17 -0.75
C PHE A 305 16.70 15.94 -1.35
N PRO A 306 17.36 15.43 -2.42
CA PRO A 306 18.52 16.10 -3.02
C PRO A 306 18.26 17.57 -3.30
N GLY A 307 19.10 18.45 -2.73
CA GLY A 307 19.03 19.91 -2.85
C GLY A 307 18.04 20.59 -1.90
N GLU A 308 17.46 19.89 -0.96
CA GLU A 308 16.65 20.47 0.11
C GLU A 308 17.54 21.31 1.06
N THR A 309 17.25 22.59 1.18
CA THR A 309 17.95 23.53 2.06
C THR A 309 17.27 23.59 3.43
N GLU A 310 17.93 24.27 4.39
CA GLU A 310 17.33 24.55 5.71
C GLU A 310 16.02 25.36 5.55
N LYS A 311 16.03 26.33 4.66
CA LYS A 311 14.82 27.10 4.36
C LYS A 311 13.67 26.23 3.82
N ASP A 312 13.96 25.23 2.97
CA ASP A 312 12.95 24.32 2.47
C ASP A 312 12.36 23.44 3.60
N HIS A 313 13.21 23.05 4.57
CA HIS A 313 12.76 22.34 5.75
C HIS A 313 11.88 23.21 6.66
N GLU A 314 12.29 24.46 6.93
CA GLU A 314 11.46 25.43 7.66
C GLU A 314 10.10 25.66 6.97
N GLU A 315 10.08 25.81 5.64
CA GLU A 315 8.86 25.94 4.85
C GLU A 315 7.96 24.69 4.98
N LEU A 316 8.56 23.50 5.10
CA LEU A 316 7.84 22.25 5.31
C LEU A 316 7.23 22.17 6.71
N MET A 317 8.00 22.55 7.75
CA MET A 317 7.51 22.63 9.13
C MET A 317 6.32 23.58 9.26
N ASP A 318 6.44 24.82 8.72
CA ASP A 318 5.34 25.79 8.67
C ASP A 318 4.10 25.24 7.95
N PHE A 319 4.32 24.47 6.88
CA PHE A 319 3.23 23.88 6.12
C PHE A 319 2.51 22.81 6.94
N VAL A 320 3.23 21.94 7.63
CA VAL A 320 2.66 20.88 8.49
C VAL A 320 1.86 21.49 9.63
N GLU A 321 2.42 22.50 10.32
CA GLU A 321 1.73 23.21 11.41
C GLU A 321 0.43 23.86 10.92
N LYS A 322 0.49 24.56 9.77
CA LYS A 322 -0.66 25.22 9.17
C LYS A 322 -1.74 24.24 8.70
N MET A 323 -1.34 23.10 8.15
CA MET A 323 -2.28 22.14 7.57
C MET A 323 -2.90 21.21 8.59
N ASP A 324 -2.38 21.12 9.82
CA ASP A 324 -3.01 20.39 10.95
C ASP A 324 -3.45 18.96 10.54
N PHE A 325 -2.53 18.15 10.01
CA PHE A 325 -2.85 16.79 9.58
C PHE A 325 -3.17 15.88 10.77
N ASP A 326 -4.20 15.04 10.62
CA ASP A 326 -4.57 14.07 11.65
C ASP A 326 -3.57 12.94 11.76
N ARG A 327 -3.03 12.50 10.62
CA ARG A 327 -2.03 11.44 10.51
C ARG A 327 -0.94 11.86 9.53
N LEU A 328 0.31 11.65 9.90
CA LEU A 328 1.44 12.00 9.06
C LEU A 328 2.57 11.00 9.29
N GLY A 329 3.12 10.48 8.19
CA GLY A 329 4.34 9.68 8.18
C GLY A 329 5.46 10.43 7.47
N VAL A 330 6.68 10.39 8.03
CA VAL A 330 7.86 10.99 7.44
C VAL A 330 8.88 9.90 7.12
N PHE A 331 9.34 9.89 5.88
CA PHE A 331 10.43 9.03 5.42
C PHE A 331 11.65 9.88 5.10
N THR A 332 12.84 9.38 5.41
CA THR A 332 14.07 9.94 4.82
C THR A 332 14.14 9.56 3.35
N TYR A 333 14.68 10.43 2.53
CA TYR A 333 14.90 10.11 1.12
C TYR A 333 15.87 8.95 0.96
N SER A 334 15.42 7.88 0.32
CA SER A 334 16.20 6.70 -0.06
C SER A 334 16.61 6.79 -1.53
N PRO A 335 17.92 6.76 -1.86
CA PRO A 335 18.40 6.84 -3.24
C PRO A 335 18.24 5.50 -3.96
N GLU A 336 17.08 5.28 -4.56
CA GLU A 336 16.77 4.05 -5.26
C GLU A 336 17.44 3.98 -6.64
N GLU A 337 18.12 2.84 -6.89
CA GLU A 337 18.80 2.59 -8.14
C GLU A 337 17.86 2.67 -9.35
N GLY A 338 18.31 3.40 -10.36
CA GLY A 338 17.53 3.60 -11.58
C GLY A 338 16.51 4.74 -11.53
N THR A 339 16.36 5.43 -10.40
CA THR A 339 15.54 6.65 -10.31
C THR A 339 16.33 7.89 -10.74
N PRO A 340 15.66 8.93 -11.30
CA PRO A 340 16.33 10.19 -11.60
C PRO A 340 16.95 10.86 -10.37
N ALA A 341 16.27 10.84 -9.22
CA ALA A 341 16.71 11.51 -8.00
C ALA A 341 18.03 10.93 -7.44
N GLN A 342 18.32 9.63 -7.66
CA GLN A 342 19.59 9.02 -7.27
C GLN A 342 20.81 9.75 -7.85
N LYS A 343 20.65 10.33 -9.06
CA LYS A 343 21.73 11.01 -9.80
C LYS A 343 21.75 12.51 -9.62
N MET A 344 20.84 13.07 -8.83
CA MET A 344 20.76 14.50 -8.59
C MET A 344 21.93 14.97 -7.72
N GLU A 345 22.44 16.14 -8.01
CA GLU A 345 23.39 16.83 -7.14
C GLU A 345 22.70 17.33 -5.86
N GLY A 346 23.50 17.56 -4.82
CA GLY A 346 22.99 18.04 -3.54
C GLY A 346 22.38 16.94 -2.67
N GLN A 347 22.93 15.73 -2.75
CA GLN A 347 22.56 14.64 -1.82
C GLN A 347 22.80 15.07 -0.39
N ILE A 348 21.84 14.81 0.49
CA ILE A 348 21.87 15.19 1.91
C ILE A 348 22.48 14.04 2.71
N PRO A 349 23.37 14.31 3.69
CA PRO A 349 23.89 13.30 4.61
C PRO A 349 22.77 12.63 5.41
N GLU A 350 22.91 11.34 5.72
CA GLU A 350 21.86 10.55 6.40
C GLU A 350 21.50 11.15 7.77
N GLU A 351 22.51 11.54 8.57
CA GLU A 351 22.30 12.19 9.85
C GLU A 351 21.37 13.42 9.76
N GLN A 352 21.56 14.26 8.74
CA GLN A 352 20.71 15.45 8.53
C GLN A 352 19.29 15.08 8.07
N LYS A 353 19.13 13.99 7.29
CA LYS A 353 17.80 13.50 6.92
C LYS A 353 17.03 13.00 8.14
N GLU A 354 17.72 12.26 9.01
CA GLU A 354 17.15 11.74 10.27
C GLU A 354 16.78 12.87 11.22
N GLU A 355 17.63 13.89 11.40
CA GLU A 355 17.34 15.07 12.19
C GLU A 355 16.05 15.76 11.71
N ARG A 356 15.94 16.04 10.41
CA ARG A 356 14.76 16.66 9.82
C ARG A 356 13.50 15.80 9.94
N ARG A 357 13.63 14.47 9.83
CA ARG A 357 12.52 13.54 10.07
C ARG A 357 12.03 13.66 11.51
N ASP A 358 12.95 13.66 12.46
CA ASP A 358 12.65 13.68 13.88
C ASP A 358 11.99 15.01 14.29
N ASP A 359 12.41 16.14 13.73
CA ASP A 359 11.76 17.45 13.90
C ASP A 359 10.30 17.43 13.44
N LEU A 360 10.04 16.91 12.24
CA LEU A 360 8.69 16.79 11.68
C LEU A 360 7.82 15.83 12.50
N MET A 361 8.38 14.72 12.96
CA MET A 361 7.65 13.75 13.78
C MET A 361 7.34 14.31 15.17
N ALA A 362 8.24 15.09 15.77
CA ALA A 362 7.99 15.77 17.04
C ALA A 362 6.87 16.82 16.90
N LEU A 363 6.88 17.62 15.84
CA LEU A 363 5.80 18.56 15.52
C LEU A 363 4.47 17.83 15.37
N GLN A 364 4.44 16.78 14.56
CA GLN A 364 3.22 16.00 14.29
C GLN A 364 2.68 15.31 15.56
N GLN A 365 3.54 14.89 16.46
CA GLN A 365 3.10 14.31 17.74
C GLN A 365 2.27 15.31 18.53
N GLY A 366 2.68 16.57 18.60
CA GLY A 366 1.93 17.64 19.25
C GLY A 366 0.57 17.90 18.58
N ILE A 367 0.55 17.96 17.25
CA ILE A 367 -0.66 18.13 16.46
C ILE A 367 -1.63 16.95 16.69
N SER A 368 -1.13 15.73 16.64
CA SER A 368 -1.95 14.51 16.83
C SER A 368 -2.55 14.43 18.23
N GLU A 369 -1.79 14.86 19.27
CA GLU A 369 -2.30 14.93 20.63
C GLU A 369 -3.42 15.97 20.75
N GLU A 370 -3.27 17.15 20.19
CA GLU A 370 -4.28 18.19 20.19
C GLU A 370 -5.54 17.74 19.44
N ASN A 371 -5.39 17.13 18.27
CA ASN A 371 -6.50 16.60 17.47
C ASN A 371 -7.23 15.46 18.22
N SER A 372 -6.51 14.62 18.94
CA SER A 372 -7.11 13.58 19.79
C SER A 372 -7.90 14.19 20.96
N ARG A 373 -7.40 15.26 21.58
CA ARG A 373 -8.12 15.98 22.65
C ARG A 373 -9.42 16.60 22.14
N LYS A 374 -9.47 17.10 20.89
CA LYS A 374 -10.70 17.64 20.26
C LYS A 374 -11.80 16.58 20.10
N MET A 375 -11.45 15.29 20.19
CA MET A 375 -12.40 14.17 20.08
C MET A 375 -13.05 13.79 21.42
N ILE A 376 -12.54 14.28 22.54
CA ILE A 376 -13.12 13.99 23.87
C ILE A 376 -14.57 14.47 23.95
N GLY A 377 -15.46 13.58 24.38
CA GLY A 377 -16.90 13.85 24.48
C GLY A 377 -17.70 13.64 23.19
N ARG A 378 -17.04 13.27 22.07
CA ARG A 378 -17.72 12.88 20.83
C ARG A 378 -18.09 11.40 20.86
N THR A 379 -19.23 11.07 20.27
CA THR A 379 -19.64 9.68 20.02
C THR A 379 -19.28 9.31 18.59
N LEU A 380 -18.54 8.21 18.41
CA LEU A 380 -18.11 7.70 17.10
C LEU A 380 -18.52 6.24 16.94
N GLN A 381 -18.76 5.84 15.71
CA GLN A 381 -18.88 4.43 15.35
C GLN A 381 -17.49 3.78 15.34
N VAL A 382 -17.40 2.57 15.89
CA VAL A 382 -16.16 1.79 15.98
C VAL A 382 -16.34 0.45 15.27
N LEU A 383 -15.43 0.12 14.38
CA LEU A 383 -15.28 -1.24 13.86
C LEU A 383 -14.44 -2.02 14.88
N VAL A 384 -15.08 -2.97 15.56
CA VAL A 384 -14.40 -3.82 16.54
C VAL A 384 -13.62 -4.91 15.81
N GLU A 385 -12.35 -5.00 16.09
CA GLU A 385 -11.39 -5.91 15.41
C GLU A 385 -10.93 -7.07 16.30
N GLY A 386 -11.06 -6.91 17.61
CA GLY A 386 -10.65 -7.94 18.53
C GLY A 386 -11.01 -7.63 19.97
N ARG A 387 -10.66 -8.57 20.85
CA ARG A 387 -10.77 -8.42 22.30
C ARG A 387 -9.46 -8.82 22.95
N ILE A 388 -9.03 -8.08 23.96
CA ILE A 388 -7.92 -8.47 24.83
C ILE A 388 -8.50 -9.42 25.89
N PRO A 389 -8.18 -10.72 25.86
CA PRO A 389 -8.93 -11.73 26.63
C PRO A 389 -8.89 -11.54 28.14
N GLU A 390 -7.79 -10.98 28.67
CA GLU A 390 -7.55 -10.88 30.13
C GLU A 390 -8.03 -9.56 30.74
N GLU A 391 -8.36 -8.55 29.90
CA GLU A 391 -8.63 -7.18 30.36
C GLU A 391 -10.10 -6.74 30.19
N ASP A 392 -10.94 -7.57 29.59
CA ASP A 392 -12.33 -7.21 29.19
C ASP A 392 -12.42 -5.91 28.35
N VAL A 393 -11.42 -5.76 27.46
CA VAL A 393 -11.25 -4.61 26.57
C VAL A 393 -11.39 -5.05 25.14
N TYR A 394 -12.20 -4.34 24.35
CA TYR A 394 -12.25 -4.51 22.90
C TYR A 394 -11.28 -3.55 22.24
N VAL A 395 -10.70 -3.99 21.11
CA VAL A 395 -9.84 -3.19 20.24
C VAL A 395 -10.57 -2.94 18.94
N GLY A 396 -10.50 -1.73 18.43
CA GLY A 396 -11.13 -1.38 17.17
C GLY A 396 -10.60 -0.07 16.60
N ARG A 397 -11.18 0.35 15.48
CA ARG A 397 -10.86 1.60 14.80
C ARG A 397 -12.12 2.42 14.52
N THR A 398 -11.93 3.73 14.39
CA THR A 398 -12.96 4.62 13.85
C THR A 398 -12.74 4.85 12.34
N TYR A 399 -13.65 5.61 11.72
CA TYR A 399 -13.43 6.08 10.34
C TYR A 399 -12.15 6.91 10.18
N ARG A 400 -11.59 7.44 11.28
CA ARG A 400 -10.40 8.30 11.29
C ARG A 400 -9.08 7.54 11.19
N ASP A 401 -9.12 6.21 11.26
CA ASP A 401 -7.92 5.37 11.39
C ASP A 401 -7.93 4.26 10.35
N ALA A 402 -6.93 4.25 9.45
CA ALA A 402 -6.72 3.17 8.51
C ALA A 402 -6.09 1.95 9.21
N PRO A 403 -6.41 0.72 8.78
CA PRO A 403 -5.82 -0.47 9.36
C PRO A 403 -4.31 -0.50 9.17
N ASP A 404 -3.61 -1.09 10.12
CA ASP A 404 -2.17 -1.38 10.14
C ASP A 404 -1.23 -0.16 10.15
N VAL A 405 -1.71 1.05 9.84
CA VAL A 405 -0.86 2.24 9.70
C VAL A 405 -1.23 3.39 10.66
N ASP A 406 -2.44 3.41 11.19
CA ASP A 406 -2.90 4.43 12.13
C ASP A 406 -3.17 3.83 13.53
N GLY A 407 -3.85 4.56 14.39
CA GLY A 407 -4.07 4.15 15.79
C GLY A 407 -5.28 3.24 15.99
N TYR A 408 -5.38 2.72 17.20
CA TYR A 408 -6.51 1.91 17.68
C TYR A 408 -7.28 2.63 18.78
N ILE A 409 -8.54 2.23 18.96
CA ILE A 409 -9.37 2.59 20.11
C ILE A 409 -9.56 1.38 21.01
N PHE A 410 -9.42 1.59 22.31
CA PHE A 410 -9.69 0.58 23.33
C PHE A 410 -11.04 0.90 23.99
N LEU A 411 -11.93 -0.09 24.02
CA LEU A 411 -13.27 0.03 24.54
C LEU A 411 -13.40 -0.87 25.77
N GLY A 412 -13.70 -0.29 26.94
CA GLY A 412 -14.11 -1.06 28.12
C GLY A 412 -15.49 -1.69 27.87
N ALA A 413 -15.67 -2.95 28.27
CA ALA A 413 -16.94 -3.68 28.13
C ALA A 413 -17.98 -3.20 29.17
#